data_4ce2c0dc2880f3efe36f043036408dc4
#
_entry.id   4ce2c0dc2880f3efe36f043036408dc4
#
_cell.length_a   1.000
_cell.length_b   1.000
_cell.length_c   1.000
_cell.angle_alpha   90.00
_cell.angle_beta   90.00
_cell.angle_gamma   90.00
#
_symmetry.space_group_name_H-M   'P 1'
#
loop_
_entity.id
_entity.type
_entity.pdbx_description
1 polymer ?
#
loop_
_entity_poly.entity_id
_entity_poly.type
_entity_poly.pdbx_seq_one_letter_code
_entity_poly.pdbx_strand_id
1 'polypeptide(L)'
;MTLVFTDDQEQFRESIQRFLADQMPVTKVRQLMATEHGIDPIVWQQASEQLALTGMHIPEAFGGAGFGAVELGIGLEEMGRTLFCGPYFSSAVLSAYALMLCGDEDQQEQWLGDIASGGQRACLAITEHTGLWQQDDIATTAITQSSGDILLNGKKRFVIDGQSADLFVVAAQSGHGIGLFVVDGLSLIHISEPTRLSTI
;
A
#
# COMPACT_ATOMS: atom_id res chain seq x y z
N MET A 1 13.10 12.19 -26.84
CA MET A 1 13.06 13.07 -25.67
C MET A 1 13.83 12.34 -24.59
N THR A 2 15.02 12.83 -24.23
CA THR A 2 15.81 12.18 -23.17
C THR A 2 15.31 12.75 -21.85
N LEU A 3 14.83 11.90 -20.93
CA LEU A 3 14.53 12.32 -19.57
C LEU A 3 15.87 12.65 -18.89
N VAL A 4 16.08 13.92 -18.62
CA VAL A 4 17.24 14.39 -17.86
C VAL A 4 16.69 14.73 -16.47
N PHE A 5 17.21 14.07 -15.45
CA PHE A 5 16.87 14.39 -14.06
C PHE A 5 17.51 15.73 -13.66
N THR A 6 16.88 16.44 -12.74
CA THR A 6 17.47 17.62 -12.11
C THR A 6 18.55 17.20 -11.11
N ASP A 7 19.40 18.16 -10.72
CA ASP A 7 20.43 17.90 -9.71
C ASP A 7 19.81 17.44 -8.37
N ASP A 8 18.65 18.00 -7.99
CA ASP A 8 17.92 17.59 -6.78
C ASP A 8 17.40 16.15 -6.88
N GLN A 9 16.90 15.74 -8.06
CA GLN A 9 16.43 14.37 -8.31
C GLN A 9 17.57 13.36 -8.27
N GLU A 10 18.75 13.72 -8.82
CA GLU A 10 19.94 12.86 -8.72
C GLU A 10 20.45 12.76 -7.27
N GLN A 11 20.48 13.86 -6.53
CA GLN A 11 20.86 13.85 -5.11
C GLN A 11 19.89 13.01 -4.26
N PHE A 12 18.59 13.08 -4.58
CA PHE A 12 17.58 12.24 -3.95
C PHE A 12 17.82 10.76 -4.26
N ARG A 13 18.08 10.42 -5.53
CA ARG A 13 18.45 9.06 -5.95
C ARG A 13 19.65 8.52 -5.16
N GLU A 14 20.73 9.31 -5.07
CA GLU A 14 21.91 8.92 -4.31
C GLU A 14 21.63 8.68 -2.82
N SER A 15 20.71 9.45 -2.25
CA SER A 15 20.30 9.29 -0.85
C SER A 15 19.56 7.97 -0.63
N ILE A 16 18.65 7.61 -1.53
CA ILE A 16 17.95 6.32 -1.52
C ILE A 16 18.94 5.18 -1.72
N GLN A 17 19.86 5.29 -2.67
CA GLN A 17 20.89 4.27 -2.93
C GLN A 17 21.74 3.98 -1.70
N ARG A 18 22.22 5.03 -1.02
CA ARG A 18 23.02 4.90 0.21
C ARG A 18 22.24 4.21 1.31
N PHE A 19 21.01 4.65 1.54
CA PHE A 19 20.12 4.06 2.53
C PHE A 19 19.87 2.58 2.27
N LEU A 20 19.50 2.22 1.03
CA LEU A 20 19.20 0.84 0.66
C LEU A 20 20.44 -0.07 0.68
N ALA A 21 21.61 0.43 0.26
CA ALA A 21 22.86 -0.32 0.33
C ALA A 21 23.24 -0.68 1.78
N ASP A 22 22.99 0.23 2.71
CA ASP A 22 23.27 0.03 4.13
C ASP A 22 22.21 -0.82 4.82
N GLN A 23 20.92 -0.51 4.62
CA GLN A 23 19.83 -1.10 5.38
C GLN A 23 19.25 -2.38 4.75
N MET A 24 19.44 -2.60 3.44
CA MET A 24 18.85 -3.73 2.71
C MET A 24 19.88 -4.47 1.82
N PRO A 25 21.04 -4.89 2.37
CA PRO A 25 21.96 -5.72 1.60
C PRO A 25 21.31 -7.06 1.24
N VAL A 26 21.77 -7.70 0.15
CA VAL A 26 21.19 -8.94 -0.39
C VAL A 26 21.12 -10.08 0.65
N THR A 27 22.02 -10.10 1.61
CA THR A 27 22.00 -11.06 2.72
C THR A 27 20.78 -10.86 3.62
N LYS A 28 20.41 -9.60 3.91
CA LYS A 28 19.21 -9.26 4.67
C LYS A 28 17.93 -9.57 3.88
N VAL A 29 17.91 -9.27 2.59
CA VAL A 29 16.81 -9.66 1.69
C VAL A 29 16.54 -11.16 1.80
N ARG A 30 17.58 -12.00 1.68
CA ARG A 30 17.44 -13.45 1.80
C ARG A 30 16.92 -13.91 3.19
N GLN A 31 17.33 -13.23 4.25
CA GLN A 31 16.83 -13.51 5.60
C GLN A 31 15.35 -13.17 5.71
N LEU A 32 14.93 -11.99 5.21
CA LEU A 32 13.54 -11.55 5.26
C LEU A 32 12.62 -12.43 4.41
N MET A 33 13.07 -12.89 3.24
CA MET A 33 12.31 -13.85 2.42
C MET A 33 11.96 -15.16 3.14
N ALA A 34 12.70 -15.52 4.18
CA ALA A 34 12.45 -16.72 4.98
C ALA A 34 11.51 -16.45 6.17
N THR A 35 11.11 -15.20 6.41
CA THR A 35 10.20 -14.83 7.49
C THR A 35 8.74 -14.85 7.01
N GLU A 36 7.81 -14.91 7.94
CA GLU A 36 6.38 -14.95 7.65
C GLU A 36 5.88 -13.69 6.94
N HIS A 37 6.37 -12.52 7.35
CA HIS A 37 5.87 -11.23 6.81
C HIS A 37 6.77 -10.61 5.75
N GLY A 38 8.01 -11.07 5.60
CA GLY A 38 8.93 -10.57 4.57
C GLY A 38 9.35 -9.11 4.73
N ILE A 39 9.20 -8.51 5.92
CA ILE A 39 9.46 -7.10 6.19
C ILE A 39 10.35 -6.94 7.42
N ASP A 40 11.22 -5.92 7.40
CA ASP A 40 11.86 -5.40 8.60
C ASP A 40 11.16 -4.10 9.02
N PRO A 41 10.42 -4.10 10.15
CA PRO A 41 9.66 -2.93 10.59
C PRO A 41 10.55 -1.73 10.96
N ILE A 42 11.79 -1.98 11.37
CA ILE A 42 12.75 -0.90 11.69
C ILE A 42 13.17 -0.19 10.42
N VAL A 43 13.53 -0.96 9.38
CA VAL A 43 13.93 -0.38 8.08
C VAL A 43 12.74 0.31 7.41
N TRP A 44 11.54 -0.25 7.53
CA TRP A 44 10.32 0.39 7.06
C TRP A 44 10.11 1.78 7.68
N GLN A 45 10.20 1.85 9.01
CA GLN A 45 10.06 3.11 9.73
C GLN A 45 11.17 4.12 9.38
N GLN A 46 12.41 3.65 9.27
CA GLN A 46 13.54 4.49 8.85
C GLN A 46 13.38 5.03 7.43
N ALA A 47 12.87 4.22 6.50
CA ALA A 47 12.60 4.65 5.12
C ALA A 47 11.56 5.78 5.06
N SER A 48 10.57 5.72 5.94
CA SER A 48 9.58 6.79 6.11
C SER A 48 10.17 8.03 6.77
N GLU A 49 10.79 7.90 7.93
CA GLU A 49 11.25 9.04 8.75
C GLU A 49 12.42 9.79 8.13
N GLN A 50 13.38 9.07 7.52
CA GLN A 50 14.62 9.68 7.02
C GLN A 50 14.50 10.18 5.58
N LEU A 51 13.67 9.54 4.76
CA LEU A 51 13.57 9.80 3.32
C LEU A 51 12.15 10.08 2.85
N ALA A 52 11.18 10.12 3.76
CA ALA A 52 9.75 10.30 3.46
C ALA A 52 9.23 9.34 2.36
N LEU A 53 9.83 8.15 2.20
CA LEU A 53 9.52 7.27 1.08
C LEU A 53 8.06 6.85 1.05
N THR A 54 7.47 6.53 2.20
CA THR A 54 6.07 6.07 2.29
C THR A 54 5.05 7.15 1.97
N GLY A 55 5.39 8.42 2.21
CA GLY A 55 4.54 9.59 1.96
C GLY A 55 5.01 10.47 0.82
N MET A 56 5.96 10.03 0.00
CA MET A 56 6.66 10.84 -0.97
C MET A 56 5.73 11.64 -1.88
N HIS A 57 4.71 11.03 -2.46
CA HIS A 57 3.78 11.63 -3.41
C HIS A 57 2.41 12.00 -2.79
N ILE A 58 2.22 11.68 -1.50
CA ILE A 58 1.04 12.11 -0.75
C ILE A 58 1.15 13.62 -0.54
N PRO A 59 0.05 14.39 -0.73
CA PRO A 59 0.07 15.83 -0.53
C PRO A 59 0.50 16.24 0.89
N GLU A 60 1.18 17.37 1.01
CA GLU A 60 1.62 17.92 2.32
C GLU A 60 0.45 18.14 3.28
N ALA A 61 -0.73 18.48 2.75
CA ALA A 61 -1.95 18.64 3.55
C ALA A 61 -2.33 17.37 4.33
N PHE A 62 -1.91 16.21 3.84
CA PHE A 62 -2.16 14.91 4.47
C PHE A 62 -0.88 14.27 5.04
N GLY A 63 0.14 15.09 5.33
CA GLY A 63 1.37 14.64 5.98
C GLY A 63 2.41 14.00 5.06
N GLY A 64 2.22 14.05 3.74
CA GLY A 64 3.20 13.59 2.77
C GLY A 64 4.22 14.67 2.38
N ALA A 65 5.10 14.36 1.44
CA ALA A 65 6.13 15.26 0.94
C ALA A 65 5.71 16.03 -0.34
N GLY A 66 4.58 15.71 -0.95
CA GLY A 66 4.02 16.40 -2.11
C GLY A 66 4.84 16.27 -3.39
N PHE A 67 5.76 15.31 -3.49
CA PHE A 67 6.55 15.08 -4.69
C PHE A 67 5.72 14.52 -5.85
N GLY A 68 6.31 14.56 -7.04
CA GLY A 68 5.66 14.09 -8.26
C GLY A 68 5.92 12.61 -8.59
N ALA A 69 5.38 12.20 -9.73
CA ALA A 69 5.55 10.83 -10.23
C ALA A 69 7.00 10.51 -10.63
N VAL A 70 7.83 11.52 -10.90
CA VAL A 70 9.25 11.31 -11.25
C VAL A 70 10.02 10.84 -10.04
N GLU A 71 9.87 11.51 -8.90
CA GLU A 71 10.52 11.14 -7.64
C GLU A 71 10.02 9.79 -7.14
N LEU A 72 8.71 9.52 -7.27
CA LEU A 72 8.14 8.21 -6.99
C LEU A 72 8.78 7.11 -7.87
N GLY A 73 8.96 7.40 -9.15
CA GLY A 73 9.64 6.52 -10.09
C GLY A 73 11.09 6.22 -9.71
N ILE A 74 11.83 7.24 -9.25
CA ILE A 74 13.19 7.10 -8.73
C ILE A 74 13.20 6.15 -7.51
N GLY A 75 12.28 6.36 -6.56
CA GLY A 75 12.15 5.49 -5.39
C GLY A 75 11.89 4.03 -5.76
N LEU A 76 10.92 3.79 -6.65
CA LEU A 76 10.58 2.45 -7.14
C LEU A 76 11.75 1.78 -7.88
N GLU A 77 12.47 2.52 -8.71
CA GLU A 77 13.64 2.00 -9.44
C GLU A 77 14.73 1.53 -8.48
N GLU A 78 15.10 2.35 -7.49
CA GLU A 78 16.16 2.02 -6.56
C GLU A 78 15.74 0.88 -5.59
N MET A 79 14.48 0.85 -5.16
CA MET A 79 13.94 -0.29 -4.40
C MET A 79 13.94 -1.58 -5.22
N GLY A 80 13.62 -1.51 -6.51
CA GLY A 80 13.68 -2.66 -7.41
C GLY A 80 15.11 -3.18 -7.59
N ARG A 81 16.11 -2.30 -7.67
CA ARG A 81 17.54 -2.68 -7.80
C ARG A 81 18.04 -3.47 -6.61
N THR A 82 17.55 -3.19 -5.41
CA THR A 82 17.98 -3.84 -4.16
C THR A 82 17.06 -4.95 -3.71
N LEU A 83 15.97 -5.21 -4.44
CA LEU A 83 14.90 -6.15 -4.07
C LEU A 83 14.35 -5.83 -2.67
N PHE A 84 14.04 -4.57 -2.44
CA PHE A 84 13.54 -4.09 -1.15
C PHE A 84 12.37 -4.93 -0.64
N CYS A 85 12.52 -5.48 0.56
CA CYS A 85 11.48 -6.27 1.22
C CYS A 85 10.60 -5.37 2.09
N GLY A 86 9.39 -5.11 1.63
CA GLY A 86 8.41 -4.29 2.33
C GLY A 86 7.22 -3.94 1.43
N PRO A 87 6.07 -3.58 2.02
CA PRO A 87 4.82 -3.34 1.30
C PRO A 87 4.77 -1.95 0.65
N TYR A 88 5.87 -1.51 0.03
CA TYR A 88 5.96 -0.16 -0.54
C TYR A 88 4.98 0.03 -1.69
N PHE A 89 4.98 -0.91 -2.65
CA PHE A 89 4.12 -0.80 -3.82
C PHE A 89 2.63 -0.90 -3.45
N SER A 90 2.27 -1.82 -2.56
CA SER A 90 0.88 -1.99 -2.13
C SER A 90 0.38 -0.83 -1.28
N SER A 91 1.20 -0.36 -0.34
CA SER A 91 0.81 0.67 0.62
C SER A 91 1.01 2.08 0.05
N ALA A 92 2.26 2.45 -0.18
CA ALA A 92 2.62 3.81 -0.59
C ALA A 92 2.21 4.14 -2.03
N VAL A 93 2.00 3.16 -2.91
CA VAL A 93 1.56 3.43 -4.29
C VAL A 93 0.09 3.09 -4.48
N LEU A 94 -0.28 1.80 -4.47
CA LEU A 94 -1.63 1.39 -4.87
C LEU A 94 -2.71 1.93 -3.92
N SER A 95 -2.53 1.75 -2.60
CA SER A 95 -3.53 2.16 -1.62
C SER A 95 -3.58 3.67 -1.45
N ALA A 96 -2.43 4.35 -1.42
CA ALA A 96 -2.39 5.80 -1.33
C ALA A 96 -3.06 6.45 -2.54
N TYR A 97 -2.76 5.99 -3.77
CA TYR A 97 -3.46 6.50 -4.96
C TYR A 97 -4.95 6.19 -4.96
N ALA A 98 -5.36 5.01 -4.52
CA ALA A 98 -6.79 4.68 -4.41
C ALA A 98 -7.52 5.65 -3.47
N LEU A 99 -6.93 5.97 -2.32
CA LEU A 99 -7.48 6.94 -1.37
C LEU A 99 -7.46 8.37 -1.91
N MET A 100 -6.37 8.80 -2.55
CA MET A 100 -6.26 10.15 -3.13
C MET A 100 -7.25 10.37 -4.29
N LEU A 101 -7.54 9.34 -5.09
CA LEU A 101 -8.38 9.46 -6.28
C LEU A 101 -9.86 9.20 -6.01
N CYS A 102 -10.19 8.38 -5.03
CA CYS A 102 -11.55 7.90 -4.77
C CYS A 102 -12.09 8.32 -3.40
N GLY A 103 -11.25 8.65 -2.43
CA GLY A 103 -11.67 9.13 -1.12
C GLY A 103 -12.09 10.59 -1.14
N ASP A 104 -13.07 10.94 -0.30
CA ASP A 104 -13.35 12.33 0.05
C ASP A 104 -12.29 12.92 0.99
N GLU A 105 -12.39 14.22 1.30
CA GLU A 105 -11.38 14.92 2.10
C GLU A 105 -11.25 14.33 3.52
N ASP A 106 -12.37 13.99 4.16
CA ASP A 106 -12.40 13.39 5.49
C ASP A 106 -11.70 12.01 5.50
N GLN A 107 -11.94 11.20 4.47
CA GLN A 107 -11.32 9.88 4.30
C GLN A 107 -9.82 10.00 4.00
N GLN A 108 -9.43 10.97 3.19
CA GLN A 108 -8.02 11.25 2.90
C GLN A 108 -7.28 11.70 4.17
N GLU A 109 -7.87 12.62 4.94
CA GLU A 109 -7.31 13.09 6.20
C GLU A 109 -7.19 11.95 7.23
N GLN A 110 -8.18 11.05 7.27
CA GLN A 110 -8.19 9.92 8.20
C GLN A 110 -7.08 8.90 7.94
N TRP A 111 -6.77 8.60 6.66
CA TRP A 111 -5.96 7.43 6.33
C TRP A 111 -4.59 7.76 5.73
N LEU A 112 -4.45 8.86 4.97
CA LEU A 112 -3.21 9.14 4.25
C LEU A 112 -2.06 9.52 5.19
N GLY A 113 -2.33 10.18 6.32
CA GLY A 113 -1.30 10.58 7.26
C GLY A 113 -0.56 9.38 7.88
N ASP A 114 -1.31 8.36 8.28
CA ASP A 114 -0.74 7.13 8.84
C ASP A 114 0.04 6.32 7.81
N ILE A 115 -0.41 6.31 6.55
CA ILE A 115 0.34 5.71 5.44
C ILE A 115 1.61 6.51 5.16
N ALA A 116 1.51 7.84 5.11
CA ALA A 116 2.65 8.73 4.84
C ALA A 116 3.75 8.61 5.89
N SER A 117 3.38 8.49 7.16
CA SER A 117 4.32 8.29 8.27
C SER A 117 4.91 6.88 8.35
N GLY A 118 4.41 5.92 7.56
CA GLY A 118 4.76 4.51 7.66
C GLY A 118 4.14 3.79 8.86
N GLY A 119 3.27 4.47 9.62
CA GLY A 119 2.60 3.94 10.81
C GLY A 119 1.56 2.87 10.47
N GLN A 120 0.90 2.98 9.31
CA GLN A 120 0.01 1.94 8.77
C GLN A 120 0.46 1.48 7.40
N ARG A 121 0.38 0.17 7.20
CA ARG A 121 0.64 -0.47 5.91
C ARG A 121 -0.69 -0.86 5.29
N ALA A 122 -0.98 -0.29 4.12
CA ALA A 122 -2.23 -0.56 3.43
C ALA A 122 -2.02 -1.53 2.26
N CYS A 123 -3.07 -2.22 1.86
CA CYS A 123 -3.10 -2.97 0.61
C CYS A 123 -4.41 -2.75 -0.15
N LEU A 124 -4.32 -2.85 -1.48
CA LEU A 124 -5.47 -2.73 -2.37
C LEU A 124 -5.96 -4.12 -2.79
N ALA A 125 -7.17 -4.46 -2.35
CA ALA A 125 -7.80 -5.76 -2.56
C ALA A 125 -8.89 -5.68 -3.64
N ILE A 126 -8.51 -5.83 -4.91
CA ILE A 126 -9.41 -5.81 -6.07
C ILE A 126 -9.65 -7.23 -6.58
N THR A 127 -8.57 -7.99 -6.78
CA THR A 127 -8.55 -9.24 -7.53
C THR A 127 -9.38 -10.34 -6.85
N GLU A 128 -10.12 -11.09 -7.67
CA GLU A 128 -10.92 -12.23 -7.25
C GLU A 128 -10.58 -13.52 -8.04
N HIS A 129 -11.55 -14.34 -8.34
CA HIS A 129 -11.35 -15.67 -8.91
C HIS A 129 -10.61 -15.68 -10.25
N THR A 130 -10.91 -14.71 -11.13
CA THR A 130 -10.33 -14.64 -12.48
C THR A 130 -8.87 -14.19 -12.49
N GLY A 131 -8.41 -13.51 -11.44
CA GLY A 131 -7.09 -12.89 -11.39
C GLY A 131 -6.99 -11.57 -12.18
N LEU A 132 -8.09 -11.08 -12.74
CA LEU A 132 -8.16 -9.86 -13.53
C LEU A 132 -8.61 -8.65 -12.69
N TRP A 133 -8.31 -7.46 -13.17
CA TRP A 133 -8.70 -6.18 -12.56
C TRP A 133 -9.83 -5.53 -13.38
N GLN A 134 -10.80 -6.33 -13.77
CA GLN A 134 -11.95 -5.84 -14.53
C GLN A 134 -13.16 -5.64 -13.62
N GLN A 135 -13.96 -4.66 -13.95
CA GLN A 135 -15.14 -4.31 -13.18
C GLN A 135 -16.12 -5.48 -13.04
N ASP A 136 -16.31 -6.23 -14.12
CA ASP A 136 -17.24 -7.36 -14.18
C ASP A 136 -16.75 -8.59 -13.37
N ASP A 137 -15.48 -8.60 -12.97
CA ASP A 137 -14.89 -9.68 -12.18
C ASP A 137 -15.07 -9.48 -10.66
N ILE A 138 -15.59 -8.33 -10.21
CA ILE A 138 -15.81 -8.05 -8.80
C ILE A 138 -17.17 -8.61 -8.37
N ALA A 139 -17.13 -9.71 -7.64
CA ALA A 139 -18.33 -10.37 -7.08
C ALA A 139 -18.50 -10.11 -5.57
N THR A 140 -17.47 -9.60 -4.87
CA THR A 140 -17.60 -9.17 -3.47
C THR A 140 -18.70 -8.13 -3.34
N THR A 141 -19.60 -8.30 -2.37
CA THR A 141 -20.73 -7.40 -2.13
C THR A 141 -20.54 -6.54 -0.90
N ALA A 142 -21.07 -5.32 -0.95
CA ALA A 142 -21.16 -4.39 0.17
C ALA A 142 -22.64 -4.08 0.45
N ILE A 143 -23.12 -4.45 1.64
CA ILE A 143 -24.52 -4.31 2.04
C ILE A 143 -24.60 -3.41 3.27
N THR A 144 -25.28 -2.27 3.14
CA THR A 144 -25.56 -1.39 4.28
C THR A 144 -26.61 -2.04 5.17
N GLN A 145 -26.27 -2.23 6.43
CA GLN A 145 -27.14 -2.78 7.47
C GLN A 145 -28.09 -1.68 8.00
N SER A 146 -29.16 -2.07 8.67
CA SER A 146 -30.07 -1.13 9.34
C SER A 146 -29.41 -0.32 10.47
N SER A 147 -28.30 -0.78 11.00
CA SER A 147 -27.45 -0.06 11.96
C SER A 147 -26.63 1.09 11.33
N GLY A 148 -26.51 1.11 10.00
CA GLY A 148 -25.63 2.01 9.27
C GLY A 148 -24.25 1.38 8.94
N ASP A 149 -23.93 0.24 9.53
CA ASP A 149 -22.69 -0.48 9.23
C ASP A 149 -22.72 -1.08 7.82
N ILE A 150 -21.53 -1.24 7.22
CA ILE A 150 -21.41 -1.88 5.91
C ILE A 150 -20.83 -3.27 6.10
N LEU A 151 -21.60 -4.28 5.68
CA LEU A 151 -21.15 -5.67 5.66
C LEU A 151 -20.56 -6.00 4.29
N LEU A 152 -19.25 -6.34 4.27
CA LEU A 152 -18.59 -6.89 3.08
C LEU A 152 -18.68 -8.41 3.10
N ASN A 153 -19.07 -8.99 1.97
CA ASN A 153 -19.12 -10.45 1.80
C ASN A 153 -18.54 -10.84 0.45
N GLY A 154 -17.44 -11.58 0.47
CA GLY A 154 -16.74 -12.00 -0.74
C GLY A 154 -15.36 -12.59 -0.45
N LYS A 155 -14.60 -12.77 -1.54
CA LYS A 155 -13.28 -13.41 -1.46
C LYS A 155 -12.32 -12.71 -2.40
N LYS A 156 -11.33 -12.00 -1.85
CA LYS A 156 -10.22 -11.42 -2.59
C LYS A 156 -9.05 -12.40 -2.68
N ARG A 157 -8.34 -12.37 -3.81
CA ARG A 157 -7.20 -13.26 -4.06
C ARG A 157 -6.04 -12.44 -4.60
N PHE A 158 -4.83 -12.97 -4.46
CA PHE A 158 -3.61 -12.33 -4.98
C PHE A 158 -3.45 -10.88 -4.50
N VAL A 159 -3.86 -10.62 -3.25
CA VAL A 159 -3.70 -9.30 -2.64
C VAL A 159 -2.22 -9.09 -2.32
N ILE A 160 -1.61 -8.12 -3.01
CA ILE A 160 -0.20 -7.81 -2.85
C ILE A 160 0.03 -7.33 -1.41
N ASP A 161 0.99 -7.94 -0.71
CA ASP A 161 1.35 -7.67 0.69
C ASP A 161 0.20 -7.77 1.70
N GLY A 162 -0.92 -8.42 1.35
CA GLY A 162 -2.08 -8.55 2.24
C GLY A 162 -1.78 -9.18 3.60
N GLN A 163 -0.75 -10.04 3.67
CA GLN A 163 -0.31 -10.69 4.92
C GLN A 163 0.38 -9.75 5.91
N SER A 164 0.88 -8.60 5.43
CA SER A 164 1.60 -7.61 6.25
C SER A 164 0.82 -6.29 6.38
N ALA A 165 -0.37 -6.21 5.80
CA ALA A 165 -1.19 -5.02 5.80
C ALA A 165 -1.98 -4.86 7.11
N ASP A 166 -2.02 -3.63 7.60
CA ASP A 166 -2.84 -3.22 8.74
C ASP A 166 -4.20 -2.70 8.26
N LEU A 167 -4.27 -2.21 7.01
CA LEU A 167 -5.43 -1.60 6.38
C LEU A 167 -5.69 -2.18 4.99
N PHE A 168 -6.94 -2.46 4.68
CA PHE A 168 -7.36 -3.02 3.39
C PHE A 168 -8.30 -2.07 2.67
N VAL A 169 -7.95 -1.66 1.44
CA VAL A 169 -8.83 -0.93 0.53
C VAL A 169 -9.48 -1.97 -0.39
N VAL A 170 -10.73 -2.31 -0.11
CA VAL A 170 -11.45 -3.44 -0.73
C VAL A 170 -12.43 -2.96 -1.78
N ALA A 171 -12.31 -3.44 -3.01
CA ALA A 171 -13.32 -3.19 -4.04
C ALA A 171 -14.52 -4.13 -3.85
N ALA A 172 -15.75 -3.58 -3.83
CA ALA A 172 -16.97 -4.37 -3.71
C ALA A 172 -18.14 -3.74 -4.45
N GLN A 173 -19.11 -4.56 -4.85
CA GLN A 173 -20.37 -4.14 -5.45
C GLN A 173 -21.34 -3.67 -4.38
N SER A 174 -21.86 -2.46 -4.54
CA SER A 174 -22.91 -1.89 -3.71
C SER A 174 -24.17 -1.64 -4.54
N GLY A 175 -25.25 -1.16 -3.91
CA GLY A 175 -26.46 -0.73 -4.60
C GLY A 175 -26.26 0.45 -5.58
N HIS A 176 -25.10 1.11 -5.51
CA HIS A 176 -24.74 2.27 -6.34
C HIS A 176 -23.62 1.94 -7.36
N GLY A 177 -23.25 0.69 -7.49
CA GLY A 177 -22.14 0.22 -8.31
C GLY A 177 -20.93 -0.19 -7.49
N ILE A 178 -19.75 -0.28 -8.13
CA ILE A 178 -18.52 -0.65 -7.45
C ILE A 178 -18.00 0.54 -6.66
N GLY A 179 -17.70 0.27 -5.38
CA GLY A 179 -17.04 1.19 -4.47
C GLY A 179 -15.77 0.59 -3.88
N LEU A 180 -14.94 1.45 -3.30
CA LEU A 180 -13.80 1.07 -2.46
C LEU A 180 -14.19 1.26 -0.99
N PHE A 181 -13.88 0.27 -0.18
CA PHE A 181 -14.21 0.24 1.24
C PHE A 181 -12.94 0.03 2.04
N VAL A 182 -12.70 0.88 3.02
CA VAL A 182 -11.54 0.76 3.90
C VAL A 182 -11.91 -0.14 5.07
N VAL A 183 -11.10 -1.15 5.31
CA VAL A 183 -11.31 -2.17 6.34
C VAL A 183 -10.03 -2.30 7.18
N ASP A 184 -10.17 -2.21 8.48
CA ASP A 184 -9.09 -2.48 9.43
C ASP A 184 -8.74 -3.98 9.41
N GLY A 185 -7.45 -4.30 9.38
CA GLY A 185 -6.95 -5.67 9.34
C GLY A 185 -7.42 -6.52 10.53
N LEU A 186 -7.59 -5.92 11.71
CA LEU A 186 -8.13 -6.60 12.88
C LEU A 186 -9.58 -7.05 12.66
N SER A 187 -10.36 -6.30 11.91
CA SER A 187 -11.74 -6.68 11.56
C SER A 187 -11.80 -7.93 10.68
N LEU A 188 -10.79 -8.14 9.82
CA LEU A 188 -10.70 -9.33 8.97
C LEU A 188 -10.33 -10.59 9.78
N ILE A 189 -9.48 -10.47 10.78
CA ILE A 189 -9.09 -11.58 11.67
C ILE A 189 -10.30 -12.09 12.47
N HIS A 190 -11.26 -11.24 12.80
CA HIS A 190 -12.49 -11.62 13.49
C HIS A 190 -13.55 -12.24 12.57
N ILE A 191 -13.48 -12.01 11.25
CA ILE A 191 -14.46 -12.47 10.25
C ILE A 191 -13.94 -13.71 9.50
N SER A 192 -12.63 -13.89 9.41
CA SER A 192 -12.05 -15.10 8.81
C SER A 192 -11.96 -16.21 9.86
N GLU A 193 -12.65 -17.33 9.62
CA GLU A 193 -12.23 -18.57 10.26
C GLU A 193 -10.72 -18.79 10.01
N PRO A 194 -9.98 -19.51 10.92
CA PRO A 194 -8.51 -19.56 10.92
C PRO A 194 -7.94 -20.38 9.76
N THR A 195 -8.39 -20.16 8.56
CA THR A 195 -7.90 -20.81 7.36
C THR A 195 -7.22 -19.81 6.45
N ARG A 196 -5.92 -19.61 6.77
CA ARG A 196 -4.90 -19.03 5.88
C ARG A 196 -5.29 -17.74 5.17
N LEU A 197 -4.60 -16.68 5.54
CA LEU A 197 -4.52 -15.35 4.94
C LEU A 197 -4.33 -15.29 3.41
N SER A 198 -4.49 -16.37 2.70
CA SER A 198 -4.44 -16.42 1.23
C SER A 198 -5.79 -16.12 0.58
N THR A 199 -6.79 -15.72 1.39
CA THR A 199 -8.13 -15.53 0.85
C THR A 199 -8.84 -14.40 1.60
N ILE A 200 -8.70 -13.21 1.11
CA ILE A 200 -9.58 -12.08 1.37
C ILE A 200 -10.40 -11.83 0.11
#